data_7d355383ffe53e4cfcd05545438dc762
#
_entry.id   7d355383ffe53e4cfcd05545438dc762
#
_cell.length_a   1.000
_cell.length_b   1.000
_cell.length_c   1.000
_cell.angle_alpha   90.00
_cell.angle_beta   90.00
_cell.angle_gamma   90.00
#
_symmetry.space_group_name_H-M   'P 1'
#
loop_
_entity.id
_entity.type
_entity.pdbx_description
1 polymer ?
#
loop_
_entity_poly.entity_id
_entity_poly.type
_entity_poly.pdbx_seq_one_letter_code
_entity_poly.pdbx_strand_id
1 'polypeptide(L)'
;FREVIAAADLLKQDWGVDADIWGCPSFNELARDGNDVMRWNMLNPTAKQRLSHVENCLNDTRGPVVAATDYIRLFSEQIRPLINRRYVTLGTDGFGRSDTREKLRHFFEVDRHWVTLAALKALADDGAIDRSKVAEAILKYGIDTNKPNPMSV
;
A
#
# COMPACT_ATOMS: atom_id res chain seq x y z
N PHE A 1 -10.49 -1.60 5.18
CA PHE A 1 -9.77 -2.70 5.88
C PHE A 1 -10.21 -4.09 5.40
N ARG A 2 -11.51 -4.34 5.19
CA ARG A 2 -11.99 -5.65 4.68
C ARG A 2 -11.37 -6.08 3.36
N GLU A 3 -11.15 -5.14 2.45
CA GLU A 3 -10.53 -5.42 1.15
C GLU A 3 -9.05 -5.84 1.30
N VAL A 4 -8.34 -5.25 2.25
CA VAL A 4 -6.95 -5.62 2.53
C VAL A 4 -6.85 -7.03 3.13
N ILE A 5 -7.75 -7.38 4.06
CA ILE A 5 -7.83 -8.75 4.60
C ILE A 5 -8.10 -9.74 3.47
N ALA A 6 -9.11 -9.49 2.64
CA ALA A 6 -9.45 -10.36 1.52
C ALA A 6 -8.32 -10.44 0.47
N ALA A 7 -7.55 -9.36 0.28
CA ALA A 7 -6.38 -9.38 -0.60
C ALA A 7 -5.26 -10.27 -0.04
N ALA A 8 -5.03 -10.25 1.28
CA ALA A 8 -4.07 -11.15 1.91
C ALA A 8 -4.48 -12.62 1.77
N ASP A 9 -5.78 -12.92 1.90
CA ASP A 9 -6.31 -14.27 1.63
C ASP A 9 -6.05 -14.69 0.18
N LEU A 10 -6.31 -13.79 -0.80
CA LEU A 10 -6.03 -14.05 -2.23
C LEU A 10 -4.53 -14.25 -2.49
N LEU A 11 -3.66 -13.41 -1.90
CA LEU A 11 -2.20 -13.57 -2.00
C LEU A 11 -1.77 -14.95 -1.52
N LYS A 12 -2.30 -15.41 -0.39
CA LYS A 12 -1.99 -16.73 0.17
C LYS A 12 -2.51 -17.87 -0.70
N GLN A 13 -3.80 -17.83 -1.04
CA GLN A 13 -4.49 -18.94 -1.71
C GLN A 13 -4.08 -19.09 -3.17
N ASP A 14 -3.95 -17.98 -3.88
CA ASP A 14 -3.73 -17.98 -5.32
C ASP A 14 -2.23 -17.93 -5.69
N TRP A 15 -1.39 -17.35 -4.84
CA TRP A 15 -0.02 -17.02 -5.19
C TRP A 15 1.02 -17.56 -4.19
N GLY A 16 0.58 -18.15 -3.08
CA GLY A 16 1.49 -18.67 -2.05
C GLY A 16 2.29 -17.58 -1.33
N VAL A 17 1.81 -16.33 -1.35
CA VAL A 17 2.44 -15.19 -0.72
C VAL A 17 1.76 -14.90 0.62
N ASP A 18 2.53 -14.96 1.69
CA ASP A 18 2.07 -14.53 3.02
C ASP A 18 2.22 -13.00 3.17
N ALA A 19 1.30 -12.37 3.88
CA ALA A 19 1.31 -10.94 4.13
C ALA A 19 0.93 -10.61 5.58
N ASP A 20 1.70 -9.73 6.20
CA ASP A 20 1.33 -9.10 7.47
C ASP A 20 0.33 -7.99 7.23
N ILE A 21 -0.72 -7.91 8.04
CA ILE A 21 -1.78 -6.92 7.92
C ILE A 21 -1.72 -5.93 9.07
N TRP A 22 -1.61 -4.66 8.75
CA TRP A 22 -1.57 -3.56 9.71
C TRP A 22 -2.80 -2.68 9.60
N GLY A 23 -3.47 -2.43 10.73
CA GLY A 23 -4.47 -1.38 10.83
C GLY A 23 -3.79 -0.03 11.09
N CYS A 24 -4.08 0.97 10.25
CA CYS A 24 -3.57 2.33 10.43
C CYS A 24 -4.73 3.29 10.76
N PRO A 25 -4.96 3.60 12.05
CA PRO A 25 -6.04 4.52 12.43
C PRO A 25 -5.82 5.96 11.97
N SER A 26 -4.55 6.41 11.87
CA SER A 26 -4.22 7.77 11.47
C SER A 26 -2.82 7.87 10.84
N PHE A 27 -2.78 8.08 9.53
CA PHE A 27 -1.52 8.40 8.83
C PHE A 27 -0.93 9.73 9.30
N ASN A 28 -1.77 10.69 9.69
CA ASN A 28 -1.30 12.00 10.18
C ASN A 28 -0.51 11.87 11.48
N GLU A 29 -0.96 11.01 12.41
CA GLU A 29 -0.24 10.78 13.66
C GLU A 29 1.09 10.04 13.42
N LEU A 30 1.08 9.05 12.52
CA LEU A 30 2.32 8.36 12.14
C LEU A 30 3.33 9.32 11.48
N ALA A 31 2.85 10.23 10.64
CA ALA A 31 3.70 11.25 10.01
C ALA A 31 4.22 12.25 11.04
N ARG A 32 3.40 12.65 12.03
CA ARG A 32 3.83 13.55 13.11
C ARG A 32 4.94 12.92 13.94
N ASP A 33 4.77 11.68 14.38
CA ASP A 33 5.79 10.92 15.10
C ASP A 33 7.09 10.84 14.28
N GLY A 34 7.00 10.47 13.02
CA GLY A 34 8.17 10.38 12.15
C GLY A 34 8.89 11.71 11.96
N ASN A 35 8.15 12.81 11.78
CA ASN A 35 8.74 14.14 11.65
C ASN A 35 9.46 14.58 12.93
N ASP A 36 8.87 14.28 14.10
CA ASP A 36 9.50 14.57 15.39
C ASP A 36 10.79 13.77 15.58
N VAL A 37 10.80 12.49 15.20
CA VAL A 37 11.99 11.64 15.22
C VAL A 37 13.06 12.13 14.26
N MET A 38 12.72 12.43 13.02
CA MET A 38 13.66 12.95 12.01
C MET A 38 14.28 14.29 12.49
N ARG A 39 13.45 15.19 13.02
CA ARG A 39 13.94 16.45 13.58
C ARG A 39 14.89 16.24 14.76
N TRP A 40 14.53 15.32 15.69
CA TRP A 40 15.39 15.01 16.83
C TRP A 40 16.75 14.46 16.36
N ASN A 41 16.74 13.51 15.42
CA ASN A 41 17.96 12.92 14.85
C ASN A 41 18.85 13.98 14.19
N MET A 42 18.26 14.92 13.46
CA MET A 42 18.97 16.03 12.84
C MET A 42 19.66 16.92 13.88
N LEU A 43 19.00 17.19 15.00
CA LEU A 43 19.53 18.05 16.06
C LEU A 43 20.50 17.34 17.01
N ASN A 44 20.57 16.01 16.94
CA ASN A 44 21.42 15.18 17.81
C ASN A 44 22.30 14.22 16.97
N PRO A 45 23.16 14.73 16.07
CA PRO A 45 23.83 13.90 15.05
C PRO A 45 24.83 12.89 15.63
N THR A 46 25.31 13.10 16.85
CA THR A 46 26.25 12.19 17.54
C THR A 46 25.56 11.22 18.50
N ALA A 47 24.28 11.40 18.76
CA ALA A 47 23.50 10.49 19.60
C ALA A 47 23.06 9.23 18.81
N LYS A 48 22.67 8.19 19.56
CA LYS A 48 22.04 7.03 18.92
C LYS A 48 20.74 7.46 18.24
N GLN A 49 20.63 7.18 16.94
CA GLN A 49 19.45 7.54 16.17
C GLN A 49 18.18 6.89 16.73
N ARG A 50 17.11 7.67 16.78
CA ARG A 50 15.75 7.18 17.13
C ARG A 50 15.06 6.65 15.88
N LEU A 51 14.16 5.71 16.09
CA LEU A 51 13.26 5.18 15.06
C LEU A 51 11.84 5.64 15.35
N SER A 52 11.11 5.99 14.31
CA SER A 52 9.68 6.28 14.39
C SER A 52 8.88 5.02 14.73
N HIS A 53 7.60 5.20 15.10
CA HIS A 53 6.70 4.07 15.33
C HIS A 53 6.58 3.18 14.08
N VAL A 54 6.48 3.76 12.89
CA VAL A 54 6.42 3.03 11.61
C VAL A 54 7.68 2.19 11.40
N GLU A 55 8.86 2.77 11.58
CA GLU A 55 10.13 2.06 11.43
C GLU A 55 10.24 0.91 12.42
N ASN A 56 9.86 1.12 13.68
CA ASN A 56 9.86 0.07 14.71
C ASN A 56 8.90 -1.09 14.36
N CYS A 57 7.69 -0.78 13.88
CA CYS A 57 6.71 -1.80 13.48
C CYS A 57 7.19 -2.64 12.29
N LEU A 58 7.89 -2.01 11.33
CA LEU A 58 8.29 -2.67 10.09
C LEU A 58 9.71 -3.28 10.14
N ASN A 59 10.49 -3.01 11.18
CA ASN A 59 11.90 -3.37 11.26
C ASN A 59 12.16 -4.88 11.06
N ASP A 60 11.32 -5.72 11.65
CA ASP A 60 11.46 -7.18 11.59
C ASP A 60 10.66 -7.83 10.45
N THR A 61 10.03 -7.02 9.59
CA THR A 61 9.27 -7.49 8.43
C THR A 61 10.08 -7.36 7.14
N ARG A 62 9.66 -8.09 6.09
CA ARG A 62 10.33 -8.11 4.78
C ARG A 62 9.33 -7.86 3.65
N GLY A 63 9.87 -7.60 2.46
CA GLY A 63 9.07 -7.38 1.25
C GLY A 63 8.51 -5.96 1.14
N PRO A 64 7.79 -5.67 0.05
CA PRO A 64 7.20 -4.37 -0.19
C PRO A 64 6.04 -4.08 0.76
N VAL A 65 5.74 -2.81 0.95
CA VAL A 65 4.60 -2.34 1.74
C VAL A 65 3.54 -1.77 0.78
N VAL A 66 2.30 -2.20 0.95
CA VAL A 66 1.15 -1.67 0.19
C VAL A 66 0.17 -1.04 1.17
N ALA A 67 -0.08 0.25 1.02
CA ALA A 67 -1.13 0.95 1.77
C ALA A 67 -2.35 1.20 0.90
N ALA A 68 -3.53 0.86 1.41
CA ALA A 68 -4.81 1.12 0.75
C ALA A 68 -5.72 1.94 1.67
N THR A 69 -6.32 2.98 1.14
CA THR A 69 -7.20 3.88 1.88
C THR A 69 -8.46 4.23 1.06
N ASP A 70 -9.57 4.50 1.75
CA ASP A 70 -10.78 5.07 1.14
C ASP A 70 -10.70 6.62 1.01
N TYR A 71 -9.54 7.22 1.37
CA TYR A 71 -9.20 8.63 1.13
C TYR A 71 -8.25 8.77 -0.05
N ILE A 72 -7.88 10.02 -0.39
CA ILE A 72 -6.83 10.28 -1.40
C ILE A 72 -5.49 9.73 -0.93
N ARG A 73 -4.64 9.29 -1.88
CA ARG A 73 -3.33 8.68 -1.59
C ARG A 73 -2.40 9.56 -0.77
N LEU A 74 -2.58 10.89 -0.84
CA LEU A 74 -1.74 11.84 -0.11
C LEU A 74 -1.67 11.55 1.40
N PHE A 75 -2.73 11.00 2.00
CA PHE A 75 -2.71 10.65 3.42
C PHE A 75 -1.73 9.51 3.72
N SER A 76 -1.75 8.45 2.93
CA SER A 76 -0.80 7.35 3.10
C SER A 76 0.61 7.70 2.62
N GLU A 77 0.76 8.61 1.67
CA GLU A 77 2.06 9.09 1.20
C GLU A 77 2.88 9.83 2.27
N GLN A 78 2.24 10.40 3.28
CA GLN A 78 2.91 11.13 4.35
C GLN A 78 3.97 10.30 5.10
N ILE A 79 3.79 8.98 5.17
CA ILE A 79 4.74 8.09 5.87
C ILE A 79 5.82 7.50 4.95
N ARG A 80 5.83 7.85 3.66
CA ARG A 80 6.83 7.35 2.71
C ARG A 80 8.28 7.53 3.18
N PRO A 81 8.69 8.68 3.75
CA PRO A 81 10.07 8.86 4.24
C PRO A 81 10.48 7.91 5.37
N LEU A 82 9.50 7.27 6.03
CA LEU A 82 9.71 6.35 7.16
C LEU A 82 9.80 4.88 6.72
N ILE A 83 9.65 4.62 5.40
CA ILE A 83 9.63 3.26 4.84
C ILE A 83 10.82 3.12 3.89
N ASN A 84 11.84 2.40 4.30
CA ASN A 84 13.10 2.21 3.58
C ASN A 84 13.08 1.10 2.53
N ARG A 85 11.91 0.75 2.02
CA ARG A 85 11.67 -0.30 1.03
C ARG A 85 10.59 0.14 0.05
N ARG A 86 10.29 -0.70 -0.95
CA ARG A 86 9.23 -0.38 -1.91
C ARG A 86 7.91 -0.13 -1.18
N TYR A 87 7.34 1.03 -1.43
CA TYR A 87 6.07 1.47 -0.85
C TYR A 87 5.10 1.87 -1.95
N VAL A 88 3.96 1.21 -2.00
CA VAL A 88 2.89 1.43 -2.98
C VAL A 88 1.65 1.92 -2.25
N THR A 89 1.03 2.97 -2.76
CA THR A 89 -0.19 3.55 -2.17
C THR A 89 -1.35 3.46 -3.14
N LEU A 90 -2.50 3.03 -2.64
CA LEU A 90 -3.78 2.99 -3.33
C LEU A 90 -4.75 3.89 -2.57
N GLY A 91 -5.51 4.69 -3.31
CA GLY A 91 -6.47 5.63 -2.72
C GLY A 91 -7.48 6.12 -3.75
N THR A 92 -8.47 6.88 -3.28
CA THR A 92 -9.62 7.34 -4.08
C THR A 92 -9.36 8.74 -4.66
N ASP A 93 -8.27 8.88 -5.43
CA ASP A 93 -7.95 10.14 -6.10
C ASP A 93 -8.87 10.35 -7.32
N GLY A 94 -9.14 11.62 -7.63
CA GLY A 94 -10.00 12.04 -8.72
C GLY A 94 -11.33 12.60 -8.26
N PHE A 95 -12.30 12.70 -9.17
CA PHE A 95 -13.63 13.23 -8.87
C PHE A 95 -14.50 12.20 -8.16
N GLY A 96 -15.29 12.66 -7.17
CA GLY A 96 -16.26 11.83 -6.48
C GLY A 96 -17.33 11.28 -7.43
N ARG A 97 -17.78 10.05 -7.16
CA ARG A 97 -18.80 9.35 -7.94
C ARG A 97 -19.86 8.73 -7.03
N SER A 98 -21.03 8.51 -7.60
CA SER A 98 -22.15 7.85 -6.91
C SER A 98 -22.38 6.48 -7.52
N ASP A 99 -22.15 5.43 -6.72
CA ASP A 99 -22.44 4.04 -7.05
C ASP A 99 -22.43 3.19 -5.76
N THR A 100 -22.60 1.89 -5.87
CA THR A 100 -22.42 0.97 -4.74
C THR A 100 -20.97 1.00 -4.26
N ARG A 101 -20.76 0.70 -2.97
CA ARG A 101 -19.41 0.67 -2.37
C ARG A 101 -18.46 -0.26 -3.12
N GLU A 102 -18.95 -1.41 -3.58
CA GLU A 102 -18.17 -2.38 -4.32
C GLU A 102 -17.68 -1.80 -5.65
N LYS A 103 -18.60 -1.23 -6.44
CA LYS A 103 -18.27 -0.61 -7.73
C LYS A 103 -17.34 0.59 -7.58
N LEU A 104 -17.55 1.42 -6.55
CA LEU A 104 -16.66 2.56 -6.28
C LEU A 104 -15.24 2.09 -5.94
N ARG A 105 -15.08 1.04 -5.12
CA ARG A 105 -13.76 0.50 -4.82
C ARG A 105 -13.07 -0.08 -6.04
N HIS A 106 -13.81 -0.76 -6.90
CA HIS A 106 -13.29 -1.26 -8.17
C HIS A 106 -12.90 -0.11 -9.10
N PHE A 107 -13.75 0.91 -9.21
CA PHE A 107 -13.48 2.09 -10.04
C PHE A 107 -12.20 2.81 -9.57
N PHE A 108 -12.05 3.06 -8.27
CA PHE A 108 -10.90 3.76 -7.69
C PHE A 108 -9.68 2.85 -7.47
N GLU A 109 -9.73 1.58 -7.86
CA GLU A 109 -8.60 0.65 -7.79
C GLU A 109 -8.12 0.38 -6.35
N VAL A 110 -9.07 0.29 -5.41
CA VAL A 110 -8.80 0.04 -3.99
C VAL A 110 -9.51 -1.20 -3.45
N ASP A 111 -10.09 -2.03 -4.32
CA ASP A 111 -10.65 -3.33 -3.95
C ASP A 111 -9.56 -4.39 -3.76
N ARG A 112 -9.98 -5.58 -3.28
CA ARG A 112 -9.07 -6.71 -3.01
C ARG A 112 -8.23 -7.14 -4.20
N HIS A 113 -8.76 -7.09 -5.41
CA HIS A 113 -8.05 -7.50 -6.61
C HIS A 113 -6.94 -6.51 -6.97
N TRP A 114 -7.22 -5.21 -6.86
CA TRP A 114 -6.24 -4.17 -7.08
C TRP A 114 -5.16 -4.13 -6.00
N VAL A 115 -5.54 -4.38 -4.73
CA VAL A 115 -4.56 -4.51 -3.63
C VAL A 115 -3.64 -5.71 -3.86
N THR A 116 -4.22 -6.87 -4.25
CA THR A 116 -3.45 -8.07 -4.60
C THR A 116 -2.51 -7.81 -5.77
N LEU A 117 -3.03 -7.19 -6.85
CA LEU A 117 -2.23 -6.85 -8.03
C LEU A 117 -1.08 -5.92 -7.69
N ALA A 118 -1.32 -4.89 -6.87
CA ALA A 118 -0.29 -3.95 -6.43
C ALA A 118 0.82 -4.65 -5.63
N ALA A 119 0.46 -5.60 -4.76
CA ALA A 119 1.42 -6.39 -4.00
C ALA A 119 2.27 -7.30 -4.92
N LEU A 120 1.64 -8.01 -5.84
CA LEU A 120 2.36 -8.86 -6.82
C LEU A 120 3.27 -8.02 -7.71
N LYS A 121 2.79 -6.87 -8.20
CA LYS A 121 3.60 -5.95 -8.99
C LYS A 121 4.82 -5.45 -8.22
N ALA A 122 4.64 -5.09 -6.96
CA ALA A 122 5.72 -4.65 -6.10
C ALA A 122 6.77 -5.76 -5.88
N LEU A 123 6.33 -7.00 -5.63
CA LEU A 123 7.21 -8.17 -5.52
C LEU A 123 7.96 -8.46 -6.82
N ALA A 124 7.30 -8.33 -7.97
CA ALA A 124 7.93 -8.50 -9.27
C ALA A 124 8.96 -7.42 -9.58
N ASP A 125 8.70 -6.17 -9.18
CA ASP A 125 9.64 -5.06 -9.35
C ASP A 125 10.88 -5.21 -8.44
N ASP A 126 10.74 -5.89 -7.31
CA ASP A 126 11.85 -6.25 -6.41
C ASP A 126 12.56 -7.56 -6.83
N GLY A 127 12.08 -8.19 -7.91
CA GLY A 127 12.67 -9.44 -8.42
C GLY A 127 12.35 -10.68 -7.58
N ALA A 128 11.41 -10.59 -6.63
CA ALA A 128 11.02 -11.70 -5.76
C ALA A 128 10.11 -12.72 -6.47
N ILE A 129 9.36 -12.28 -7.48
CA ILE A 129 8.54 -13.15 -8.33
C ILE A 129 8.71 -12.75 -9.80
N ASP A 130 8.35 -13.64 -10.72
CA ASP A 130 8.35 -13.33 -12.15
C ASP A 130 7.20 -12.39 -12.52
N ARG A 131 7.44 -11.49 -13.50
CA ARG A 131 6.42 -10.54 -14.01
C ARG A 131 5.23 -11.23 -14.67
N SER A 132 5.38 -12.46 -15.15
CA SER A 132 4.27 -13.26 -15.68
C SER A 132 3.18 -13.48 -14.63
N LYS A 133 3.54 -13.55 -13.34
CA LYS A 133 2.55 -13.69 -12.25
C LYS A 133 1.63 -12.48 -12.14
N VAL A 134 2.14 -11.29 -12.45
CA VAL A 134 1.31 -10.08 -12.50
C VAL A 134 0.33 -10.15 -13.68
N ALA A 135 0.78 -10.62 -14.85
CA ALA A 135 -0.07 -10.81 -16.02
C ALA A 135 -1.16 -11.90 -15.78
N GLU A 136 -0.76 -13.01 -15.14
CA GLU A 136 -1.71 -14.06 -14.71
C GLU A 136 -2.79 -13.50 -13.77
N ALA A 137 -2.41 -12.62 -12.81
CA ALA A 137 -3.35 -12.00 -11.88
C ALA A 137 -4.34 -11.06 -12.58
N ILE A 138 -3.89 -10.27 -13.54
CA ILE A 138 -4.74 -9.40 -14.36
C ILE A 138 -5.82 -10.23 -15.06
N LEU A 139 -5.42 -11.34 -15.68
CA LEU A 139 -6.36 -12.25 -16.37
C LEU A 139 -7.30 -12.95 -15.37
N LYS A 140 -6.74 -13.48 -14.28
CA LYS A 140 -7.50 -14.22 -13.27
C LYS A 140 -8.58 -13.38 -12.61
N TYR A 141 -8.29 -12.12 -12.32
CA TYR A 141 -9.23 -11.20 -11.65
C TYR A 141 -10.07 -10.37 -12.62
N GLY A 142 -9.92 -10.59 -13.93
CA GLY A 142 -10.70 -9.89 -14.97
C GLY A 142 -10.47 -8.38 -14.97
N ILE A 143 -9.24 -7.93 -14.66
CA ILE A 143 -8.90 -6.52 -14.64
C ILE A 143 -8.77 -6.00 -16.06
N ASP A 144 -9.60 -5.00 -16.42
CA ASP A 144 -9.53 -4.33 -17.71
C ASP A 144 -8.29 -3.43 -17.79
N THR A 145 -7.33 -3.83 -18.62
CA THR A 145 -6.08 -3.09 -18.85
C THR A 145 -6.27 -1.79 -19.64
N ASN A 146 -7.43 -1.60 -20.27
CA ASN A 146 -7.79 -0.38 -21.01
C ASN A 146 -8.68 0.55 -20.19
N LYS A 147 -9.00 0.19 -18.96
CA LYS A 147 -9.76 1.03 -18.03
C LYS A 147 -9.08 2.41 -17.90
N PRO A 148 -9.81 3.52 -18.06
CA PRO A 148 -9.23 4.85 -17.84
C PRO A 148 -8.72 5.02 -16.43
N ASN A 149 -7.65 5.82 -16.27
CA ASN A 149 -7.14 6.16 -14.95
C ASN A 149 -8.21 6.97 -14.18
N PRO A 150 -8.69 6.51 -13.01
CA PRO A 150 -9.72 7.21 -12.24
C PRO A 150 -9.37 8.63 -11.84
N MET A 151 -8.08 9.00 -11.84
CA MET A 151 -7.63 10.35 -11.53
C MET A 151 -7.91 11.36 -12.66
N SER A 152 -8.13 10.90 -13.88
CA SER A 152 -8.24 11.74 -15.07
C SER A 152 -9.62 11.72 -15.74
N VAL A 153 -10.61 11.06 -15.14
CA VAL A 153 -11.97 10.89 -15.69
C VAL A 153 -13.06 11.22 -14.67
#